data_14f080305a9373577c4358dca6cf63ce
#
_entry.id   14f080305a9373577c4358dca6cf63ce
#
_cell.length_a   1.000
_cell.length_b   1.000
_cell.length_c   1.000
_cell.angle_alpha   90.00
_cell.angle_beta   90.00
_cell.angle_gamma   90.00
#
_symmetry.space_group_name_H-M   'P 1'
#
loop_
_entity.id
_entity.type
_entity.pdbx_description
1 polymer ?
#
loop_
_entity_poly.entity_id
_entity_poly.type
_entity_poly.pdbx_seq_one_letter_code
_entity_poly.pdbx_strand_id
1 'polypeptide(L)'
;GGNLIVNGTTTQVNTTQMTVEDTLIQLAMVDGSAPGSDTNKDVGILLNYYTDSAKKAAMFWDDSAARIAFAAEATETSGVLGSITYSTIEAAGLVISDSTGTGEDVISVDGSNRVLENILIDCGSF
;
A
#
# COMPACT_ATOMS: atom_id res chain seq x y z
N GLY A 1 6.33 6.28 33.02
CA GLY A 1 5.63 6.33 31.78
C GLY A 1 4.22 5.82 31.89
N GLY A 2 3.39 6.27 31.02
CA GLY A 2 2.00 5.87 30.88
C GLY A 2 1.62 5.79 29.41
N ASN A 3 0.40 5.43 29.18
CA ASN A 3 -0.14 5.35 27.83
C ASN A 3 -0.85 6.65 27.47
N LEU A 4 -0.62 7.14 26.25
CA LEU A 4 -1.41 8.23 25.70
C LEU A 4 -2.56 7.63 24.92
N ILE A 5 -3.79 7.91 25.33
CA ILE A 5 -5.00 7.47 24.65
C ILE A 5 -5.75 8.73 24.22
N VAL A 6 -6.03 8.85 22.92
CA VAL A 6 -6.79 9.95 22.37
C VAL A 6 -8.11 9.42 21.84
N ASN A 7 -9.21 9.82 22.46
CA ASN A 7 -10.56 9.40 22.10
C ASN A 7 -11.28 10.47 21.30
N GLY A 8 -10.61 11.01 20.29
CA GLY A 8 -11.16 12.02 19.42
C GLY A 8 -11.23 11.54 17.98
N THR A 9 -11.70 12.42 17.10
CA THR A 9 -11.79 12.10 15.68
C THR A 9 -10.51 12.41 14.92
N THR A 10 -9.66 13.30 15.47
CA THR A 10 -8.42 13.72 14.81
C THR A 10 -7.32 13.93 15.83
N THR A 11 -6.14 13.39 15.53
CA THR A 11 -4.91 13.70 16.25
C THR A 11 -3.93 14.33 15.28
N GLN A 12 -3.41 15.52 15.63
CA GLN A 12 -2.41 16.22 14.83
C GLN A 12 -1.07 16.28 15.57
N VAL A 13 0.00 15.98 14.84
CA VAL A 13 1.37 16.14 15.32
C VAL A 13 2.05 17.16 14.42
N ASN A 14 2.33 18.36 14.96
CA ASN A 14 2.92 19.45 14.20
C ASN A 14 4.40 19.57 14.50
N THR A 15 5.17 18.66 13.92
CA THR A 15 6.63 18.62 14.09
C THR A 15 7.31 18.53 12.73
N THR A 16 8.59 18.85 12.70
CA THR A 16 9.39 18.69 11.49
C THR A 16 9.83 17.23 11.28
N GLN A 17 9.82 16.45 12.31
CA GLN A 17 10.18 15.04 12.28
C GLN A 17 9.43 14.27 13.36
N MET A 18 8.94 13.08 13.01
CA MET A 18 8.31 12.17 13.96
C MET A 18 9.09 10.85 13.96
N THR A 19 9.49 10.40 15.14
CA THR A 19 10.18 9.12 15.32
C THR A 19 9.32 8.18 16.17
N VAL A 20 9.35 6.91 15.83
CA VAL A 20 8.61 5.86 16.54
C VAL A 20 9.59 4.77 16.94
N GLU A 21 9.66 4.45 18.23
CA GLU A 21 10.53 3.38 18.73
C GLU A 21 9.94 1.98 18.50
N ASP A 22 8.63 1.89 18.34
CA ASP A 22 7.98 0.61 18.10
C ASP A 22 8.45 0.01 16.79
N THR A 23 8.55 -1.30 16.76
CA THR A 23 8.98 -2.02 15.57
C THR A 23 7.88 -2.12 14.51
N LEU A 24 6.62 -1.95 14.92
CA LEU A 24 5.46 -2.01 14.01
C LEU A 24 4.48 -0.89 14.33
N ILE A 25 3.84 -0.36 13.29
CA ILE A 25 2.74 0.59 13.41
C ILE A 25 1.46 -0.12 13.00
N GLN A 26 0.44 -0.05 13.85
CA GLN A 26 -0.86 -0.64 13.58
C GLN A 26 -1.85 0.44 13.18
N LEU A 27 -2.51 0.26 12.04
CA LEU A 27 -3.54 1.15 11.54
C LEU A 27 -4.90 0.46 11.59
N ALA A 28 -5.97 1.25 11.63
CA ALA A 28 -7.36 0.77 11.58
C ALA A 28 -7.72 -0.18 12.73
N MET A 29 -7.13 0.06 13.90
CA MET A 29 -7.51 -0.67 15.12
C MET A 29 -8.86 -0.18 15.63
N VAL A 30 -9.64 -1.08 16.20
CA VAL A 30 -10.93 -0.80 16.82
C VAL A 30 -10.87 -1.26 18.27
N ASP A 31 -10.97 -0.31 19.20
CA ASP A 31 -10.96 -0.57 20.65
C ASP A 31 -9.80 -1.49 21.08
N GLY A 32 -8.60 -1.21 20.57
CA GLY A 32 -7.40 -1.96 20.90
C GLY A 32 -7.26 -3.33 20.23
N SER A 33 -8.13 -3.64 19.29
CA SER A 33 -8.14 -4.91 18.56
C SER A 33 -8.27 -4.67 17.07
N ALA A 34 -7.99 -5.70 16.29
CA ALA A 34 -8.30 -5.66 14.85
C ALA A 34 -9.81 -5.56 14.65
N PRO A 35 -10.26 -5.01 13.51
CA PRO A 35 -11.70 -4.95 13.22
C PRO A 35 -12.34 -6.33 13.24
N GLY A 36 -13.51 -6.43 13.86
CA GLY A 36 -14.26 -7.69 13.94
C GLY A 36 -15.20 -7.92 12.77
N SER A 37 -15.28 -6.99 11.84
CA SER A 37 -16.12 -7.09 10.65
C SER A 37 -15.55 -6.20 9.54
N ASP A 38 -16.04 -6.42 8.34
CA ASP A 38 -15.64 -5.62 7.19
C ASP A 38 -16.11 -4.17 7.36
N THR A 39 -15.19 -3.24 7.29
CA THR A 39 -15.48 -1.81 7.40
C THR A 39 -15.71 -1.15 6.04
N ASN A 40 -15.42 -1.85 4.95
CA ASN A 40 -15.47 -1.33 3.58
C ASN A 40 -14.60 -0.07 3.43
N LYS A 41 -13.44 -0.05 4.09
CA LYS A 41 -12.49 1.06 4.05
C LYS A 41 -11.14 0.60 3.55
N ASP A 42 -10.46 1.49 2.87
CA ASP A 42 -9.05 1.30 2.54
C ASP A 42 -8.19 1.63 3.77
N VAL A 43 -7.07 0.97 3.90
CA VAL A 43 -6.19 1.16 5.06
C VAL A 43 -4.77 1.43 4.58
N GLY A 44 -4.21 2.56 4.97
CA GLY A 44 -2.86 2.87 4.55
C GLY A 44 -2.37 4.25 4.96
N ILE A 45 -1.37 4.70 4.22
CA ILE A 45 -0.68 5.96 4.47
C ILE A 45 -0.87 6.86 3.25
N LEU A 46 -1.28 8.10 3.49
CA LEU A 46 -1.40 9.12 2.47
C LEU A 46 -0.15 10.01 2.47
N LEU A 47 0.38 10.27 1.29
CA LEU A 47 1.53 11.14 1.08
C LEU A 47 1.04 12.37 0.31
N ASN A 48 1.00 13.51 0.97
CA ASN A 48 0.56 14.75 0.34
C ASN A 48 1.74 15.44 -0.33
N TYR A 49 1.58 15.83 -1.59
CA TYR A 49 2.62 16.50 -2.35
C TYR A 49 2.02 17.49 -3.34
N TYR A 50 2.88 18.26 -3.98
CA TYR A 50 2.47 19.30 -4.92
C TYR A 50 3.38 19.28 -6.14
N THR A 51 2.81 19.26 -7.33
CA THR A 51 3.54 19.46 -8.59
C THR A 51 3.02 20.69 -9.32
N ASP A 52 1.90 20.57 -9.96
CA ASP A 52 1.12 21.64 -10.58
C ASP A 52 -0.13 21.94 -9.77
N SER A 53 -0.48 21.06 -8.88
CA SER A 53 -1.62 21.14 -7.97
C SER A 53 -1.36 20.25 -6.76
N ALA A 54 -2.21 20.36 -5.74
CA ALA A 54 -2.14 19.50 -4.56
C ALA A 54 -2.60 18.08 -4.91
N LYS A 55 -1.79 17.09 -4.54
CA LYS A 55 -2.02 15.68 -4.87
C LYS A 55 -1.79 14.78 -3.67
N LYS A 56 -2.32 13.57 -3.73
CA LYS A 56 -2.13 12.54 -2.72
C LYS A 56 -1.66 11.26 -3.38
N ALA A 57 -0.50 10.79 -2.95
CA ALA A 57 -0.08 9.42 -3.23
C ALA A 57 -0.47 8.53 -2.04
N ALA A 58 -0.40 7.22 -2.21
CA ALA A 58 -0.76 6.30 -1.14
C ALA A 58 -0.05 4.96 -1.27
N MET A 59 0.24 4.37 -0.10
CA MET A 59 0.54 2.94 0.05
C MET A 59 -0.59 2.38 0.91
N PHE A 60 -1.38 1.44 0.39
CA PHE A 60 -2.60 1.09 1.08
C PHE A 60 -3.11 -0.32 0.75
N TRP A 61 -3.90 -0.88 1.67
CA TRP A 61 -4.75 -2.03 1.40
C TRP A 61 -6.00 -1.53 0.68
N ASP A 62 -6.18 -1.98 -0.56
CA ASP A 62 -7.36 -1.67 -1.36
C ASP A 62 -8.42 -2.72 -1.04
N ASP A 63 -9.42 -2.32 -0.29
CA ASP A 63 -10.46 -3.25 0.18
C ASP A 63 -11.25 -3.84 -0.97
N SER A 64 -11.60 -3.03 -1.96
CA SER A 64 -12.40 -3.49 -3.10
C SER A 64 -11.64 -4.47 -4.00
N ALA A 65 -10.33 -4.34 -4.08
CA ALA A 65 -9.49 -5.21 -4.91
C ALA A 65 -8.83 -6.34 -4.12
N ALA A 66 -8.92 -6.30 -2.79
CA ALA A 66 -8.34 -7.27 -1.87
C ALA A 66 -6.83 -7.45 -2.10
N ARG A 67 -6.11 -6.33 -2.15
CA ARG A 67 -4.66 -6.34 -2.35
C ARG A 67 -4.03 -5.04 -1.86
N ILE A 68 -2.71 -5.10 -1.64
CA ILE A 68 -1.93 -3.90 -1.36
C ILE A 68 -1.58 -3.21 -2.67
N ALA A 69 -1.77 -1.89 -2.72
CA ALA A 69 -1.56 -1.10 -3.91
C ALA A 69 -0.71 0.15 -3.62
N PHE A 70 -0.09 0.67 -4.67
CA PHE A 70 0.69 1.91 -4.62
C PHE A 70 0.07 2.88 -5.62
N ALA A 71 -0.43 4.00 -5.12
CA ALA A 71 -1.03 5.05 -5.94
C ALA A 71 -0.09 6.22 -6.08
N ALA A 72 0.10 6.69 -7.31
CA ALA A 72 0.79 7.95 -7.58
C ALA A 72 -0.13 9.13 -7.33
N GLU A 73 -1.42 8.96 -7.58
CA GLU A 73 -2.43 9.97 -7.34
C GLU A 73 -3.76 9.30 -7.03
N ALA A 74 -4.46 9.82 -6.03
CA ALA A 74 -5.79 9.33 -5.65
C ALA A 74 -6.58 10.42 -4.97
N THR A 75 -7.89 10.28 -4.95
CA THR A 75 -8.77 11.07 -4.09
C THR A 75 -9.12 10.24 -2.86
N GLU A 76 -9.43 10.92 -1.75
CA GLU A 76 -9.84 10.23 -0.53
C GLU A 76 -11.19 10.79 -0.07
N THR A 77 -12.12 9.90 0.24
CA THR A 77 -13.43 10.27 0.76
C THR A 77 -13.81 9.24 1.82
N SER A 78 -13.90 9.68 3.07
CA SER A 78 -14.36 8.88 4.21
C SER A 78 -13.65 7.52 4.32
N GLY A 79 -12.32 7.52 4.10
CA GLY A 79 -11.51 6.31 4.21
C GLY A 79 -11.53 5.41 2.98
N VAL A 80 -12.02 5.91 1.87
CA VAL A 80 -12.02 5.18 0.60
C VAL A 80 -11.25 5.98 -0.44
N LEU A 81 -10.32 5.33 -1.12
CA LEU A 81 -9.55 5.96 -2.20
C LEU A 81 -10.24 5.72 -3.54
N GLY A 82 -10.27 6.77 -4.35
CA GLY A 82 -10.88 6.71 -5.67
C GLY A 82 -10.04 7.45 -6.70
N SER A 83 -10.47 7.39 -7.96
CA SER A 83 -9.78 8.02 -9.10
C SER A 83 -8.28 7.70 -9.07
N ILE A 84 -7.94 6.43 -8.89
CA ILE A 84 -6.57 6.00 -8.62
C ILE A 84 -5.77 5.95 -9.90
N THR A 85 -4.61 6.64 -9.89
CA THR A 85 -3.53 6.43 -10.84
C THR A 85 -2.46 5.63 -10.13
N TYR A 86 -2.23 4.39 -10.56
CA TYR A 86 -1.24 3.54 -9.90
C TYR A 86 0.17 4.03 -10.14
N SER A 87 1.02 3.83 -9.15
CA SER A 87 2.42 4.27 -9.19
C SER A 87 3.33 3.23 -9.82
N THR A 88 4.34 3.70 -10.52
CA THR A 88 5.51 2.88 -10.81
C THR A 88 6.32 2.72 -9.54
N ILE A 89 6.91 1.55 -9.35
CA ILE A 89 7.79 1.27 -8.22
C ILE A 89 9.23 1.24 -8.73
N GLU A 90 10.09 2.04 -8.12
CA GLU A 90 11.52 2.00 -8.38
C GLU A 90 12.21 1.28 -7.24
N ALA A 91 12.89 0.19 -7.57
CA ALA A 91 13.62 -0.62 -6.61
C ALA A 91 14.82 -1.26 -7.30
N ALA A 92 15.85 -1.60 -6.53
CA ALA A 92 17.01 -2.30 -7.07
C ALA A 92 16.68 -3.73 -7.49
N GLY A 93 15.67 -4.30 -6.90
CA GLY A 93 15.22 -5.66 -7.25
C GLY A 93 13.88 -5.96 -6.63
N LEU A 94 13.25 -7.02 -7.09
CA LEU A 94 11.97 -7.50 -6.58
C LEU A 94 12.05 -9.01 -6.41
N VAL A 95 11.71 -9.47 -5.21
CA VAL A 95 11.59 -10.91 -4.93
C VAL A 95 10.11 -11.24 -4.85
N ILE A 96 9.66 -12.11 -5.73
CA ILE A 96 8.29 -12.63 -5.72
C ILE A 96 8.36 -14.04 -5.16
N SER A 97 7.67 -14.27 -4.05
CA SER A 97 7.66 -15.58 -3.40
C SER A 97 6.46 -16.37 -3.88
N ASP A 98 6.72 -17.53 -4.45
CA ASP A 98 5.67 -18.47 -4.80
C ASP A 98 5.14 -19.12 -3.53
N SER A 99 3.90 -18.83 -3.19
CA SER A 99 3.26 -19.41 -2.03
C SER A 99 2.69 -20.81 -2.29
N THR A 100 2.60 -21.20 -3.54
CA THR A 100 2.00 -22.50 -3.91
C THR A 100 3.02 -23.57 -4.24
N GLY A 101 4.27 -23.19 -4.47
CA GLY A 101 5.33 -24.13 -4.81
C GLY A 101 5.17 -24.79 -6.18
N THR A 102 4.33 -24.24 -7.03
CA THR A 102 4.08 -24.83 -8.35
C THR A 102 5.07 -24.34 -9.42
N GLY A 103 5.93 -23.40 -9.06
CA GLY A 103 6.90 -22.84 -10.00
C GLY A 103 6.29 -21.93 -11.05
N GLU A 104 5.07 -21.49 -10.83
CA GLU A 104 4.39 -20.59 -11.76
C GLU A 104 4.37 -19.17 -11.23
N ASP A 105 5.54 -18.66 -10.85
CA ASP A 105 5.69 -17.28 -10.45
C ASP A 105 5.55 -16.37 -11.65
N VAL A 106 4.32 -16.08 -12.00
CA VAL A 106 4.04 -15.20 -13.12
C VAL A 106 3.85 -13.80 -12.61
N ILE A 107 4.66 -12.86 -13.13
CA ILE A 107 4.33 -11.44 -13.02
C ILE A 107 3.09 -11.24 -13.90
N SER A 108 1.92 -11.26 -13.29
CA SER A 108 0.69 -11.00 -14.01
C SER A 108 0.59 -9.51 -14.28
N VAL A 109 0.66 -9.14 -15.54
CA VAL A 109 0.32 -7.79 -15.97
C VAL A 109 -1.13 -7.84 -16.41
N ASP A 110 -1.96 -7.06 -15.72
CA ASP A 110 -3.39 -6.90 -15.89
C ASP A 110 -3.89 -7.25 -17.31
N GLY A 111 -4.46 -8.44 -17.43
CA GLY A 111 -5.25 -8.86 -18.59
C GLY A 111 -4.56 -8.90 -19.95
N SER A 112 -3.34 -8.42 -20.06
CA SER A 112 -2.68 -8.23 -21.36
C SER A 112 -1.54 -9.19 -21.64
N ASN A 113 -1.19 -10.07 -20.72
CA ASN A 113 -0.10 -11.03 -20.86
C ASN A 113 1.17 -10.42 -21.48
N ARG A 114 1.51 -9.23 -21.04
CA ARG A 114 2.72 -8.58 -21.55
C ARG A 114 3.94 -9.22 -20.96
N VAL A 115 4.71 -9.86 -21.80
CA VAL A 115 6.07 -10.26 -21.45
C VAL A 115 6.91 -8.99 -21.45
N LEU A 116 7.64 -8.75 -20.35
CA LEU A 116 8.58 -7.64 -20.30
C LEU A 116 9.64 -7.84 -21.40
N GLU A 117 9.85 -6.81 -22.21
CA GLU A 117 10.92 -6.84 -23.20
C GLU A 117 12.27 -7.00 -22.50
N ASN A 118 13.17 -7.77 -23.08
CA ASN A 118 14.53 -7.99 -22.60
C ASN A 118 14.65 -8.81 -21.32
N ILE A 119 13.66 -9.63 -20.99
CA ILE A 119 13.85 -10.67 -19.99
C ILE A 119 14.68 -11.79 -20.63
N LEU A 120 15.86 -12.04 -20.06
CA LEU A 120 16.62 -13.22 -20.40
C LEU A 120 16.00 -14.40 -19.67
N ILE A 121 15.23 -15.19 -20.39
CA ILE A 121 14.72 -16.45 -19.85
C ILE A 121 15.74 -17.53 -20.20
N ASP A 122 16.43 -18.01 -19.17
CA ASP A 122 17.32 -19.14 -19.33
C ASP A 122 16.49 -20.42 -19.24
N CYS A 123 16.13 -20.96 -20.37
CA CYS A 123 15.36 -22.19 -20.46
C CYS A 123 16.23 -23.44 -20.38
N GLY A 124 17.43 -23.33 -19.86
CA GLY A 124 18.39 -24.41 -19.83
C GLY A 124 19.12 -24.56 -21.16
N SER A 125 20.05 -25.48 -21.18
CA SER A 125 20.81 -25.75 -22.41
C SER A 125 20.04 -26.70 -23.32
N PHE A 126 19.96 -26.33 -24.55
CA PHE A 126 19.42 -27.20 -25.60
C PHE A 126 20.52 -27.94 -26.34
#